data_3e8a6cd7d759571d17899dec9b1a9a53
#
_entry.id   3e8a6cd7d759571d17899dec9b1a9a53
#
_cell.length_a   1.000
_cell.length_b   1.000
_cell.length_c   1.000
_cell.angle_alpha   90.00
_cell.angle_beta   90.00
_cell.angle_gamma   90.00
#
_symmetry.space_group_name_H-M   'P 1'
#
loop_
_entity.id
_entity.type
_entity.pdbx_description
1 polymer ?
#
loop_
_entity_poly.entity_id
_entity_poly.type
_entity_poly.pdbx_seq_one_letter_code
_entity_poly.pdbx_strand_id
1 'polypeptide(L)'
;RTKSLEGIASTENVLLVYPDGYKKYWNECRKTANSAANIENINENAFFESMIVYFKERYQINENQIFAVGTSGGGHMAYKLALTMPERFRAITALIANLPDTNNMDCGEKKIALPVMIVNGTTDKVNPYHGGEVISNNISLGLVRSTDRTFAYWSSIAGYKGSPKRE
;
A
#
# COMPACT_ATOMS: atom_id res chain seq x y z
N ARG A 1 6.07 -3.09 -18.40
CA ARG A 1 5.02 -3.02 -17.34
C ARG A 1 4.28 -1.69 -17.33
N THR A 2 4.93 -0.58 -17.61
CA THR A 2 4.36 0.77 -17.59
C THR A 2 3.53 1.11 -18.82
N LYS A 3 3.84 0.56 -19.98
CA LYS A 3 3.19 0.90 -21.26
C LYS A 3 1.66 0.68 -21.26
N SER A 4 1.15 -0.32 -20.55
CA SER A 4 -0.29 -0.57 -20.50
C SER A 4 -1.05 0.47 -19.67
N LEU A 5 -0.47 0.92 -18.56
CA LEU A 5 -1.05 1.96 -17.70
C LEU A 5 -0.97 3.34 -18.36
N GLU A 6 0.13 3.65 -19.03
CA GLU A 6 0.27 4.89 -19.82
C GLU A 6 -0.76 4.96 -20.97
N GLY A 7 -1.04 3.81 -21.63
CA GLY A 7 -2.09 3.73 -22.63
C GLY A 7 -3.47 4.07 -22.06
N ILE A 8 -3.83 3.52 -20.90
CA ILE A 8 -5.09 3.83 -20.20
C ILE A 8 -5.11 5.29 -19.77
N ALA A 9 -4.02 5.80 -19.19
CA ALA A 9 -3.96 7.18 -18.72
C ALA A 9 -4.21 8.20 -19.83
N SER A 10 -3.69 7.93 -21.04
CA SER A 10 -3.87 8.82 -22.18
C SER A 10 -5.31 8.86 -22.72
N THR A 11 -6.09 7.79 -22.53
CA THR A 11 -7.48 7.70 -22.97
C THR A 11 -8.49 8.14 -21.93
N GLU A 12 -8.18 7.94 -20.64
CA GLU A 12 -9.10 8.15 -19.51
C GLU A 12 -8.88 9.48 -18.77
N ASN A 13 -8.07 10.38 -19.30
CA ASN A 13 -7.73 11.66 -18.66
C ASN A 13 -7.20 11.48 -17.23
N VAL A 14 -6.29 10.54 -17.05
CA VAL A 14 -5.67 10.20 -15.76
C VAL A 14 -4.22 10.67 -15.74
N LEU A 15 -3.82 11.34 -14.68
CA LEU A 15 -2.42 11.64 -14.40
C LEU A 15 -1.77 10.45 -13.68
N LEU A 16 -0.79 9.82 -14.32
CA LEU A 16 0.00 8.76 -13.70
C LEU A 16 1.25 9.35 -13.04
N VAL A 17 1.49 8.94 -11.80
CA VAL A 17 2.65 9.34 -11.03
C VAL A 17 3.37 8.10 -10.51
N TYR A 18 4.68 8.02 -10.71
CA TYR A 18 5.54 6.94 -10.26
C TYR A 18 6.55 7.47 -9.24
N PRO A 19 6.19 7.59 -7.95
CA PRO A 19 7.13 8.09 -6.96
C PRO A 19 8.20 7.04 -6.62
N ASP A 20 9.40 7.51 -6.35
CA ASP A 20 10.50 6.69 -5.87
C ASP A 20 10.63 6.81 -4.34
N GLY A 21 10.77 5.66 -3.68
CA GLY A 21 11.08 5.61 -2.26
C GLY A 21 12.54 5.96 -1.96
N TYR A 22 12.80 6.42 -0.75
CA TYR A 22 14.14 6.76 -0.29
C TYR A 22 15.09 5.57 -0.40
N LYS A 23 16.19 5.74 -1.15
CA LYS A 23 17.15 4.65 -1.47
C LYS A 23 16.46 3.38 -1.98
N LYS A 24 15.35 3.52 -2.75
CA LYS A 24 14.50 2.47 -3.30
C LYS A 24 13.65 1.71 -2.28
N TYR A 25 13.47 2.23 -1.09
CA TYR A 25 12.62 1.66 -0.03
C TYR A 25 11.62 2.70 0.46
N TRP A 26 10.55 2.21 1.08
CA TRP A 26 9.54 3.00 1.77
C TRP A 26 9.62 2.75 3.28
N ASN A 27 9.45 3.79 4.08
CA ASN A 27 9.14 3.66 5.49
C ASN A 27 7.65 3.36 5.64
N GLU A 28 7.31 2.10 5.44
CA GLU A 28 5.94 1.60 5.58
C GLU A 28 5.70 1.06 7.00
N CYS A 29 4.56 0.41 7.28
CA CYS A 29 4.14 0.11 8.65
C CYS A 29 4.80 -1.10 9.32
N ARG A 30 5.85 -1.71 8.77
CA ARG A 30 6.55 -2.85 9.38
C ARG A 30 7.64 -2.38 10.35
N LYS A 31 7.34 -2.41 11.65
CA LYS A 31 8.21 -1.95 12.74
C LYS A 31 9.63 -2.51 12.68
N THR A 32 9.77 -3.78 12.31
CA THR A 32 11.07 -4.46 12.29
C THR A 32 11.72 -4.49 10.90
N ALA A 33 11.16 -3.76 9.92
CA ALA A 33 11.77 -3.68 8.59
C ALA A 33 13.13 -2.98 8.66
N ASN A 34 14.16 -3.66 8.19
CA ASN A 34 15.54 -3.16 8.23
C ASN A 34 15.93 -2.53 6.88
N SER A 35 15.07 -1.65 6.35
CA SER A 35 15.32 -0.89 5.14
C SER A 35 15.88 0.50 5.46
N ALA A 36 16.56 1.12 4.48
CA ALA A 36 17.12 2.46 4.66
C ALA A 36 16.03 3.48 5.05
N ALA A 37 14.84 3.40 4.45
CA ALA A 37 13.76 4.33 4.73
C ALA A 37 13.19 4.15 6.15
N ASN A 38 13.11 2.91 6.66
CA ASN A 38 12.67 2.63 8.03
C ASN A 38 13.72 3.10 9.05
N ILE A 39 15.01 2.78 8.82
CA ILE A 39 16.12 3.16 9.71
C ILE A 39 16.21 4.68 9.86
N GLU A 40 16.12 5.41 8.74
CA GLU A 40 16.18 6.88 8.70
C GLU A 40 14.85 7.54 9.10
N ASN A 41 13.82 6.73 9.38
CA ASN A 41 12.46 7.16 9.74
C ASN A 41 11.89 8.23 8.78
N ILE A 42 11.97 7.97 7.48
CA ILE A 42 11.50 8.90 6.46
C ILE A 42 10.01 9.19 6.64
N ASN A 43 9.62 10.46 6.57
CA ASN A 43 8.22 10.88 6.69
C ASN A 43 7.49 10.77 5.35
N GLU A 44 7.03 9.56 5.02
CA GLU A 44 6.33 9.27 3.76
C GLU A 44 4.99 10.02 3.66
N ASN A 45 4.28 10.18 4.78
CA ASN A 45 3.00 10.90 4.77
C ASN A 45 3.19 12.36 4.33
N ALA A 46 4.23 13.04 4.83
CA ALA A 46 4.53 14.39 4.40
C ALA A 46 4.94 14.47 2.92
N PHE A 47 5.68 13.46 2.43
CA PHE A 47 6.05 13.38 1.03
C PHE A 47 4.81 13.23 0.13
N PHE A 48 3.90 12.29 0.43
CA PHE A 48 2.69 12.10 -0.34
C PHE A 48 1.74 13.29 -0.26
N GLU A 49 1.61 13.92 0.91
CA GLU A 49 0.82 15.14 1.07
C GLU A 49 1.36 16.29 0.20
N SER A 50 2.67 16.53 0.24
CA SER A 50 3.32 17.55 -0.59
C SER A 50 3.14 17.27 -2.09
N MET A 51 3.20 16.01 -2.47
CA MET A 51 3.00 15.58 -3.85
C MET A 51 1.55 15.83 -4.31
N ILE A 52 0.55 15.52 -3.48
CA ILE A 52 -0.87 15.80 -3.77
C ILE A 52 -1.09 17.30 -3.95
N VAL A 53 -0.57 18.12 -3.04
CA VAL A 53 -0.66 19.61 -3.14
C VAL A 53 -0.02 20.10 -4.43
N TYR A 54 1.19 19.65 -4.76
CA TYR A 54 1.88 20.00 -6.00
C TYR A 54 1.05 19.70 -7.25
N PHE A 55 0.49 18.48 -7.34
CA PHE A 55 -0.31 18.09 -8.50
C PHE A 55 -1.66 18.81 -8.56
N LYS A 56 -2.26 19.10 -7.42
CA LYS A 56 -3.46 19.93 -7.35
C LYS A 56 -3.20 21.34 -7.93
N GLU A 57 -2.16 22.01 -7.47
CA GLU A 57 -1.81 23.37 -7.91
C GLU A 57 -1.37 23.41 -9.37
N ARG A 58 -0.58 22.42 -9.81
CA ARG A 58 0.01 22.42 -11.14
C ARG A 58 -0.90 21.88 -12.23
N TYR A 59 -1.73 20.89 -11.91
CA TYR A 59 -2.53 20.13 -12.90
C TYR A 59 -4.02 20.11 -12.58
N GLN A 60 -4.45 20.76 -11.50
CA GLN A 60 -5.86 20.86 -11.11
C GLN A 60 -6.54 19.49 -10.98
N ILE A 61 -5.83 18.52 -10.40
CA ILE A 61 -6.37 17.18 -10.18
C ILE A 61 -7.60 17.21 -9.27
N ASN A 62 -8.49 16.25 -9.46
CA ASN A 62 -9.61 16.03 -8.54
C ASN A 62 -9.12 15.26 -7.30
N GLU A 63 -8.98 15.95 -6.17
CA GLU A 63 -8.54 15.38 -4.90
C GLU A 63 -9.45 14.26 -4.36
N ASN A 64 -10.69 14.17 -4.83
CA ASN A 64 -11.61 13.09 -4.46
C ASN A 64 -11.41 11.82 -5.33
N GLN A 65 -10.49 11.84 -6.28
CA GLN A 65 -10.21 10.73 -7.20
C GLN A 65 -8.72 10.41 -7.27
N ILE A 66 -8.10 10.30 -6.11
CA ILE A 66 -6.71 9.86 -5.97
C ILE A 66 -6.71 8.38 -5.61
N PHE A 67 -5.94 7.60 -6.35
CA PHE A 67 -5.79 6.16 -6.17
C PHE A 67 -4.33 5.81 -5.95
N ALA A 68 -4.07 4.81 -5.12
CA ALA A 68 -2.73 4.27 -4.97
C ALA A 68 -2.68 2.80 -5.42
N VAL A 69 -1.71 2.47 -6.26
CA VAL A 69 -1.44 1.11 -6.70
C VAL A 69 0.01 0.79 -6.42
N GLY A 70 0.25 -0.26 -5.67
CA GLY A 70 1.61 -0.63 -5.29
C GLY A 70 1.88 -2.12 -5.42
N THR A 71 3.11 -2.45 -5.79
CA THR A 71 3.60 -3.83 -5.90
C THR A 71 4.69 -4.07 -4.88
N SER A 72 4.63 -5.18 -4.12
CA SER A 72 5.62 -5.55 -3.10
C SER A 72 5.84 -4.42 -2.08
N GLY A 73 7.04 -3.82 -1.98
CA GLY A 73 7.28 -2.65 -1.14
C GLY A 73 6.30 -1.50 -1.37
N GLY A 74 5.93 -1.25 -2.64
CA GLY A 74 4.88 -0.28 -2.98
C GLY A 74 3.48 -0.70 -2.51
N GLY A 75 3.18 -2.01 -2.46
CA GLY A 75 1.94 -2.55 -1.90
C GLY A 75 1.85 -2.33 -0.39
N HIS A 76 2.96 -2.52 0.33
CA HIS A 76 3.05 -2.19 1.76
C HIS A 76 2.89 -0.68 1.99
N MET A 77 3.45 0.15 1.09
CA MET A 77 3.25 1.60 1.16
C MET A 77 1.79 2.00 0.87
N ALA A 78 1.12 1.35 -0.08
CA ALA A 78 -0.30 1.58 -0.33
C ALA A 78 -1.16 1.27 0.91
N TYR A 79 -0.85 0.20 1.64
CA TYR A 79 -1.49 -0.05 2.94
C TYR A 79 -1.22 1.06 3.97
N LYS A 80 0.02 1.56 4.07
CA LYS A 80 0.33 2.70 4.96
C LYS A 80 -0.55 3.90 4.64
N LEU A 81 -0.66 4.27 3.37
CA LEU A 81 -1.51 5.39 2.94
C LEU A 81 -2.98 5.17 3.33
N ALA A 82 -3.50 3.96 3.13
CA ALA A 82 -4.87 3.62 3.52
C ALA A 82 -5.09 3.62 5.05
N LEU A 83 -4.07 3.29 5.84
CA LEU A 83 -4.15 3.30 7.30
C LEU A 83 -4.03 4.69 7.89
N THR A 84 -3.14 5.52 7.34
CA THR A 84 -2.71 6.79 7.95
C THR A 84 -3.30 8.03 7.28
N MET A 85 -3.68 7.93 6.00
CA MET A 85 -4.21 9.03 5.19
C MET A 85 -5.43 8.60 4.35
N PRO A 86 -6.38 7.80 4.90
CA PRO A 86 -7.49 7.24 4.12
C PRO A 86 -8.37 8.32 3.46
N GLU A 87 -8.45 9.51 4.04
CA GLU A 87 -9.21 10.64 3.50
C GLU A 87 -8.62 11.22 2.21
N ARG A 88 -7.36 10.91 1.91
CA ARG A 88 -6.68 11.37 0.69
C ARG A 88 -6.84 10.43 -0.50
N PHE A 89 -7.27 9.20 -0.25
CA PHE A 89 -7.34 8.17 -1.28
C PHE A 89 -8.76 7.65 -1.47
N ARG A 90 -9.19 7.58 -2.72
CA ARG A 90 -10.51 7.01 -3.08
C ARG A 90 -10.52 5.49 -3.01
N ALA A 91 -9.41 4.85 -3.35
CA ALA A 91 -9.17 3.42 -3.23
C ALA A 91 -7.68 3.11 -3.32
N ILE A 92 -7.29 1.91 -2.86
CA ILE A 92 -5.94 1.39 -3.03
C ILE A 92 -5.94 -0.01 -3.65
N THR A 93 -4.85 -0.35 -4.32
CA THR A 93 -4.53 -1.71 -4.75
C THR A 93 -3.15 -2.12 -4.24
N ALA A 94 -3.09 -3.23 -3.53
CA ALA A 94 -1.84 -3.83 -3.08
C ALA A 94 -1.62 -5.18 -3.79
N LEU A 95 -0.54 -5.27 -4.56
CA LEU A 95 -0.14 -6.48 -5.28
C LEU A 95 1.06 -7.11 -4.56
N ILE A 96 0.98 -8.40 -4.34
CA ILE A 96 2.03 -9.21 -3.68
C ILE A 96 2.54 -8.57 -2.38
N ALA A 97 1.59 -8.17 -1.51
CA ALA A 97 1.86 -7.56 -0.21
C ALA A 97 0.74 -7.90 0.77
N ASN A 98 1.10 -8.04 2.04
CA ASN A 98 0.18 -8.24 3.15
C ASN A 98 0.39 -7.16 4.23
N LEU A 99 -0.62 -6.93 5.06
CA LEU A 99 -0.45 -6.06 6.23
C LEU A 99 0.62 -6.63 7.18
N PRO A 100 1.36 -5.79 7.90
CA PRO A 100 2.25 -6.23 8.96
C PRO A 100 1.52 -7.12 9.97
N ASP A 101 2.21 -8.07 10.59
CA ASP A 101 1.66 -8.77 11.74
C ASP A 101 1.32 -7.77 12.86
N THR A 102 0.37 -8.13 13.72
CA THR A 102 -0.13 -7.23 14.77
C THR A 102 0.99 -6.70 15.67
N ASN A 103 1.97 -7.54 15.98
CA ASN A 103 3.11 -7.15 16.83
C ASN A 103 4.20 -6.39 16.05
N ASN A 104 4.11 -6.42 14.73
CA ASN A 104 5.05 -5.74 13.83
C ASN A 104 4.45 -4.45 13.20
N MET A 105 3.22 -4.10 13.55
CA MET A 105 2.55 -2.89 13.09
C MET A 105 2.98 -1.69 13.96
N ASP A 106 3.48 -0.62 13.33
CA ASP A 106 3.84 0.63 14.01
C ASP A 106 3.13 1.88 13.48
N CYS A 107 2.28 1.73 12.46
CA CYS A 107 1.48 2.85 11.96
C CYS A 107 0.26 3.11 12.84
N GLY A 108 -0.03 4.40 13.04
CA GLY A 108 -1.31 4.83 13.59
C GLY A 108 -2.46 4.54 12.62
N GLU A 109 -3.44 3.77 13.08
CA GLU A 109 -4.58 3.36 12.27
C GLU A 109 -5.77 4.31 12.47
N LYS A 110 -6.20 5.02 11.41
CA LYS A 110 -7.41 5.86 11.47
C LYS A 110 -8.71 5.06 11.45
N LYS A 111 -8.66 3.80 11.01
CA LYS A 111 -9.82 2.88 10.91
C LYS A 111 -10.98 3.43 10.09
N ILE A 112 -10.67 4.18 9.05
CA ILE A 112 -11.64 4.66 8.06
C ILE A 112 -11.66 3.69 6.90
N ALA A 113 -12.85 3.22 6.53
CA ALA A 113 -13.01 2.28 5.42
C ALA A 113 -12.81 2.99 4.08
N LEU A 114 -12.06 2.33 3.20
CA LEU A 114 -11.96 2.67 1.76
C LEU A 114 -11.90 1.36 0.96
N PRO A 115 -12.21 1.39 -0.34
CA PRO A 115 -12.07 0.23 -1.20
C PRO A 115 -10.60 -0.22 -1.29
N VAL A 116 -10.37 -1.51 -1.01
CA VAL A 116 -9.04 -2.13 -1.06
C VAL A 116 -9.09 -3.35 -1.98
N MET A 117 -8.23 -3.37 -2.99
CA MET A 117 -7.99 -4.54 -3.82
C MET A 117 -6.68 -5.21 -3.41
N ILE A 118 -6.74 -6.52 -3.15
CA ILE A 118 -5.59 -7.34 -2.74
C ILE A 118 -5.35 -8.40 -3.81
N VAL A 119 -4.13 -8.48 -4.35
CA VAL A 119 -3.75 -9.49 -5.34
C VAL A 119 -2.47 -10.17 -4.89
N ASN A 120 -2.58 -11.40 -4.40
CA ASN A 120 -1.46 -12.18 -3.87
C ASN A 120 -1.40 -13.57 -4.49
N GLY A 121 -0.20 -14.03 -4.82
CA GLY A 121 0.04 -15.39 -5.29
C GLY A 121 0.12 -16.39 -4.13
N THR A 122 -0.55 -17.52 -4.24
CA THR A 122 -0.57 -18.57 -3.19
C THR A 122 0.79 -19.24 -2.99
N THR A 123 1.70 -19.13 -3.94
CA THR A 123 3.05 -19.72 -3.92
C THR A 123 4.16 -18.67 -3.84
N ASP A 124 3.83 -17.43 -3.46
CA ASP A 124 4.82 -16.36 -3.31
C ASP A 124 5.79 -16.71 -2.17
N LYS A 125 7.09 -16.74 -2.51
CA LYS A 125 8.17 -17.09 -1.57
C LYS A 125 8.74 -15.87 -0.86
N VAL A 126 8.44 -14.67 -1.31
CA VAL A 126 8.96 -13.42 -0.75
C VAL A 126 7.94 -12.76 0.17
N ASN A 127 6.69 -12.60 -0.30
CA ASN A 127 5.55 -12.16 0.50
C ASN A 127 4.59 -13.33 0.72
N PRO A 128 4.81 -14.16 1.75
CA PRO A 128 4.12 -15.43 1.88
C PRO A 128 2.61 -15.26 2.06
N TYR A 129 1.83 -15.99 1.24
CA TYR A 129 0.37 -15.95 1.27
C TYR A 129 -0.19 -16.27 2.67
N HIS A 130 0.42 -17.24 3.36
CA HIS A 130 0.00 -17.65 4.70
C HIS A 130 0.56 -16.79 5.83
N GLY A 131 1.23 -15.69 5.49
CA GLY A 131 1.93 -14.85 6.46
C GLY A 131 3.30 -15.40 6.81
N GLY A 132 4.09 -14.61 7.50
CA GLY A 132 5.45 -14.96 7.90
C GLY A 132 6.42 -13.82 7.64
N GLU A 133 7.70 -14.13 7.67
CA GLU A 133 8.74 -13.15 7.45
C GLU A 133 8.94 -12.84 5.96
N VAL A 134 9.04 -11.55 5.64
CA VAL A 134 9.37 -11.07 4.31
C VAL A 134 10.87 -10.86 4.24
N ILE A 135 11.55 -11.62 3.38
CA ILE A 135 12.99 -11.48 3.15
C ILE A 135 13.23 -11.11 1.68
N SER A 136 13.93 -10.02 1.45
CA SER A 136 14.33 -9.58 0.11
C SER A 136 15.76 -9.09 0.12
N ASN A 137 16.58 -9.55 -0.83
CA ASN A 137 18.00 -9.23 -0.93
C ASN A 137 18.78 -9.48 0.39
N ASN A 138 18.47 -10.58 1.08
CA ASN A 138 19.03 -10.95 2.39
C ASN A 138 18.75 -9.93 3.51
N ILE A 139 17.75 -9.07 3.33
CA ILE A 139 17.28 -8.13 4.34
C ILE A 139 15.94 -8.63 4.86
N SER A 140 15.81 -8.77 6.18
CA SER A 140 14.51 -8.97 6.82
C SER A 140 13.71 -7.67 6.76
N LEU A 141 12.52 -7.78 6.20
CA LEU A 141 11.54 -6.69 6.12
C LEU A 141 10.37 -6.92 7.09
N GLY A 142 10.57 -7.81 8.05
CA GLY A 142 9.64 -8.08 9.15
C GLY A 142 8.47 -9.01 8.81
N LEU A 143 7.69 -9.32 9.83
CA LEU A 143 6.57 -10.25 9.76
C LEU A 143 5.31 -9.59 9.19
N VAL A 144 4.61 -10.35 8.33
CA VAL A 144 3.30 -9.97 7.77
C VAL A 144 2.22 -10.97 8.14
N ARG A 145 0.97 -10.51 8.16
CA ARG A 145 -0.22 -11.38 8.28
C ARG A 145 -0.38 -12.26 7.04
N SER A 146 -1.19 -13.30 7.14
CA SER A 146 -1.67 -13.99 5.95
C SER A 146 -2.58 -13.08 5.10
N THR A 147 -2.74 -13.42 3.84
CA THR A 147 -3.68 -12.74 2.94
C THR A 147 -5.10 -12.78 3.49
N ASP A 148 -5.53 -13.92 4.03
CA ASP A 148 -6.86 -14.06 4.65
C ASP A 148 -7.02 -13.13 5.87
N ARG A 149 -6.01 -12.99 6.72
CA ARG A 149 -6.05 -12.07 7.87
C ARG A 149 -5.97 -10.60 7.41
N THR A 150 -5.26 -10.31 6.34
CA THR A 150 -5.23 -8.98 5.72
C THR A 150 -6.60 -8.61 5.16
N PHE A 151 -7.25 -9.52 4.44
CA PHE A 151 -8.62 -9.35 3.95
C PHE A 151 -9.63 -9.16 5.11
N ALA A 152 -9.55 -10.01 6.14
CA ALA A 152 -10.44 -9.92 7.30
C ALA A 152 -10.32 -8.56 8.03
N TYR A 153 -9.10 -7.99 8.11
CA TYR A 153 -8.88 -6.68 8.69
C TYR A 153 -9.66 -5.59 7.92
N TRP A 154 -9.50 -5.52 6.60
CA TRP A 154 -10.20 -4.51 5.78
C TRP A 154 -11.72 -4.74 5.75
N SER A 155 -12.16 -5.99 5.69
CA SER A 155 -13.58 -6.34 5.78
C SER A 155 -14.20 -5.89 7.10
N SER A 156 -13.48 -6.04 8.21
CA SER A 156 -13.93 -5.60 9.54
C SER A 156 -14.10 -4.08 9.60
N ILE A 157 -13.15 -3.31 9.07
CA ILE A 157 -13.26 -1.84 9.02
C ILE A 157 -14.44 -1.41 8.15
N ALA A 158 -14.68 -2.10 7.03
CA ALA A 158 -15.79 -1.84 6.12
C ALA A 158 -17.15 -2.29 6.69
N GLY A 159 -17.20 -2.93 7.87
CA GLY A 159 -18.41 -3.48 8.42
C GLY A 159 -19.02 -4.64 7.63
N TYR A 160 -18.22 -5.28 6.76
CA TYR A 160 -18.67 -6.40 5.94
C TYR A 160 -18.87 -7.65 6.78
N LYS A 161 -20.08 -8.22 6.71
CA LYS A 161 -20.48 -9.42 7.48
C LYS A 161 -20.74 -10.64 6.59
N GLY A 162 -20.52 -10.52 5.29
CA GLY A 162 -20.76 -11.61 4.35
C GLY A 162 -19.57 -12.56 4.24
N SER A 163 -19.80 -13.73 3.61
CA SER A 163 -18.71 -14.62 3.19
C SER A 163 -18.08 -14.11 1.90
N PRO A 164 -16.76 -14.23 1.72
CA PRO A 164 -16.12 -13.89 0.46
C PRO A 164 -16.67 -14.76 -0.67
N LYS A 165 -17.02 -14.16 -1.81
CA LYS A 165 -17.27 -14.91 -3.03
C LYS A 165 -15.94 -15.43 -3.57
N ARG A 166 -15.87 -16.72 -3.84
CA ARG A 166 -14.73 -17.36 -4.52
C ARG A 166 -15.20 -17.79 -5.90
N GLU A 167 -14.49 -17.36 -6.92
CA GLU A 167 -14.67 -17.80 -8.30
C GLU A 167 -13.69 -18.90 -8.64
#